data_59cf1c3b6fd9dc9736e08cdfcfc0cad7
#
_entry.id   59cf1c3b6fd9dc9736e08cdfcfc0cad7
#
_cell.length_a   1.000
_cell.length_b   1.000
_cell.length_c   1.000
_cell.angle_alpha   90.00
_cell.angle_beta   90.00
_cell.angle_gamma   90.00
#
_symmetry.space_group_name_H-M   'P 1'
#
loop_
_entity.id
_entity.type
_entity.pdbx_description
1 polymer ?
#
loop_
_entity_poly.entity_id
_entity_poly.type
_entity_poly.pdbx_seq_one_letter_code
_entity_poly.pdbx_strand_id
1 'polypeptide(L)'
;MLKLLKNLNKKDWLYVFISAILIVFQVWLELKMPDYMSNITQLVQTKGAAMSDILREGGYMLLCAFGSLVSAFIVGYFTSSISASFSYRTRGKLFRKVEDISTYEIKKFSPSSLITRTTNDITQIEFLIAMGLTLMIKAPITAVWAVTKIVNKSIEWSILTGVAVLVLLITIGIIMIIVMPKFKIVQELLDKVNMVMRENLTGIRVVRAFNAEEYQEDKFEGINNKLTKQQIFNQTAFNYLSPIMYLVMYFLTLGIYFIGAILINDAGMGDKIVLFGNMIVFSSYAMQVIMSFLMLAMIFMMLPRASVSAKRINEVLDTPISVKEGTVTENNSDIKGTVEFKNVSFKYPDADEYVLEDISFKVNKGEVIAFIGSTGSGKSTLINLIPRFYDATSGEILVDGINVKDYNFEYLNNIVGYVPQKAVMFSGNVLSNITFGKNRHGKPSKERVKAAIRVSQAEEFVSKLDDKEKAHIAQGGTNVSGGQKQRLSIARTIARDPEIYIFDDSFSALDYKTDSTLRSELKKYTKDATVMIVAQRIGTILNADKIVVLDNGKCVGIGTHKELMKKCKVYKEIALSQVSKEELENV
;
A
#
# COMPACT_ATOMS: atom_id res chain seq x y z
N MET A 1 -0.92 2.91 -15.92
CA MET A 1 0.53 2.69 -15.91
C MET A 1 1.31 3.93 -16.34
N LEU A 2 1.02 4.54 -17.49
CA LEU A 2 1.70 5.76 -17.99
C LEU A 2 1.73 6.92 -16.97
N LYS A 3 0.67 7.06 -16.15
CA LYS A 3 0.61 8.09 -15.10
C LYS A 3 1.71 7.90 -14.04
N LEU A 4 2.04 6.66 -13.69
CA LEU A 4 3.08 6.36 -12.71
C LEU A 4 4.49 6.61 -13.26
N LEU A 5 4.71 6.50 -14.58
CA LEU A 5 6.00 6.83 -15.20
C LEU A 5 6.40 8.31 -15.01
N LYS A 6 5.42 9.19 -14.72
CA LYS A 6 5.71 10.59 -14.32
C LYS A 6 6.50 10.68 -12.99
N ASN A 7 6.60 9.59 -12.23
CA ASN A 7 7.42 9.54 -11.02
C ASN A 7 8.92 9.38 -11.32
N LEU A 8 9.28 9.09 -12.59
CA LEU A 8 10.66 9.09 -13.04
C LEU A 8 11.21 10.53 -13.09
N ASN A 9 12.45 10.69 -12.64
CA ASN A 9 13.15 11.97 -12.68
C ASN A 9 13.82 12.19 -14.04
N LYS A 10 14.29 13.41 -14.32
CA LYS A 10 15.10 13.72 -15.51
C LYS A 10 16.33 12.83 -15.63
N LYS A 11 17.00 12.52 -14.50
CA LYS A 11 18.13 11.60 -14.45
C LYS A 11 17.75 10.17 -14.85
N ASP A 12 16.58 9.67 -14.41
CA ASP A 12 16.11 8.34 -14.77
C ASP A 12 15.81 8.25 -16.28
N TRP A 13 15.21 9.30 -16.87
CA TRP A 13 14.97 9.39 -18.31
C TRP A 13 16.28 9.44 -19.12
N LEU A 14 17.32 10.11 -18.60
CA LEU A 14 18.64 10.07 -19.21
C LEU A 14 19.21 8.63 -19.20
N TYR A 15 19.05 7.90 -18.09
CA TYR A 15 19.49 6.51 -18.00
C TYR A 15 18.69 5.59 -18.93
N VAL A 16 17.39 5.82 -19.12
CA VAL A 16 16.57 5.10 -20.11
C VAL A 16 17.11 5.34 -21.52
N PHE A 17 17.42 6.57 -21.86
CA PHE A 17 17.97 6.93 -23.18
C PHE A 17 19.36 6.30 -23.44
N ILE A 18 20.27 6.38 -22.48
CA ILE A 18 21.59 5.77 -22.57
C ILE A 18 21.45 4.24 -22.67
N SER A 19 20.57 3.64 -21.85
CA SER A 19 20.32 2.19 -21.93
C SER A 19 19.80 1.78 -23.29
N ALA A 20 18.90 2.56 -23.90
CA ALA A 20 18.39 2.26 -25.24
C ALA A 20 19.52 2.26 -26.29
N ILE A 21 20.41 3.25 -26.25
CA ILE A 21 21.59 3.30 -27.17
C ILE A 21 22.49 2.09 -26.95
N LEU A 22 22.80 1.78 -25.69
CA LEU A 22 23.67 0.64 -25.37
C LEU A 22 23.04 -0.71 -25.76
N ILE A 23 21.71 -0.85 -25.65
CA ILE A 23 21.00 -2.06 -26.09
C ILE A 23 21.09 -2.18 -27.61
N VAL A 24 20.89 -1.09 -28.38
CA VAL A 24 21.09 -1.10 -29.83
C VAL A 24 22.50 -1.51 -30.19
N PHE A 25 23.50 -0.93 -29.52
CA PHE A 25 24.91 -1.28 -29.73
C PHE A 25 25.18 -2.73 -29.34
N GLN A 26 24.64 -3.23 -28.25
CA GLN A 26 24.74 -4.62 -27.83
C GLN A 26 24.18 -5.57 -28.90
N VAL A 27 22.97 -5.29 -29.42
CA VAL A 27 22.35 -6.09 -30.47
C VAL A 27 23.19 -6.06 -31.74
N TRP A 28 23.76 -4.90 -32.09
CA TRP A 28 24.68 -4.81 -33.24
C TRP A 28 25.90 -5.71 -33.08
N LEU A 29 26.53 -5.72 -31.91
CA LEU A 29 27.68 -6.61 -31.62
C LEU A 29 27.27 -8.09 -31.69
N GLU A 30 26.11 -8.44 -31.10
CA GLU A 30 25.60 -9.81 -31.12
C GLU A 30 25.30 -10.32 -32.53
N LEU A 31 24.76 -9.44 -33.40
CA LEU A 31 24.47 -9.78 -34.81
C LEU A 31 25.72 -9.76 -35.73
N LYS A 32 26.86 -9.25 -35.24
CA LYS A 32 28.13 -9.32 -35.95
C LYS A 32 28.89 -10.63 -35.72
N MET A 33 28.68 -11.28 -34.57
CA MET A 33 29.39 -12.53 -34.25
C MET A 33 29.15 -13.65 -35.25
N PRO A 34 27.93 -13.92 -35.76
CA PRO A 34 27.71 -14.90 -36.81
C PRO A 34 28.43 -14.57 -38.14
N ASP A 35 28.56 -13.28 -38.50
CA ASP A 35 29.27 -12.87 -39.73
C ASP A 35 30.77 -13.27 -39.62
N TYR A 36 31.43 -13.00 -38.49
CA TYR A 36 32.82 -13.42 -38.23
C TYR A 36 32.95 -14.95 -38.19
N MET A 37 31.97 -15.67 -37.65
CA MET A 37 31.95 -17.14 -37.66
C MET A 37 31.90 -17.68 -39.09
N SER A 38 31.13 -17.05 -40.02
CA SER A 38 31.14 -17.38 -41.43
C SER A 38 32.51 -17.23 -42.07
N ASN A 39 33.16 -16.08 -41.80
CA ASN A 39 34.49 -15.80 -42.33
C ASN A 39 35.51 -16.85 -41.87
N ILE A 40 35.51 -17.19 -40.58
CA ILE A 40 36.35 -18.24 -40.01
C ILE A 40 36.09 -19.58 -40.74
N THR A 41 34.83 -19.96 -40.91
CA THR A 41 34.42 -21.21 -41.56
C THR A 41 34.94 -21.27 -43.00
N GLN A 42 34.80 -20.16 -43.75
CA GLN A 42 35.30 -20.06 -45.14
C GLN A 42 36.83 -20.14 -45.17
N LEU A 43 37.55 -19.45 -44.29
CA LEU A 43 39.02 -19.49 -44.20
C LEU A 43 39.55 -20.91 -43.91
N VAL A 44 38.93 -21.63 -42.96
CA VAL A 44 39.29 -22.99 -42.57
C VAL A 44 39.13 -23.97 -43.75
N GLN A 45 38.15 -23.76 -44.63
CA GLN A 45 37.90 -24.61 -45.79
C GLN A 45 38.74 -24.22 -47.02
N THR A 46 39.37 -23.04 -47.00
CA THR A 46 40.19 -22.56 -48.13
C THR A 46 41.61 -23.11 -47.99
N LYS A 47 42.11 -23.90 -48.97
CA LYS A 47 43.46 -24.40 -48.99
C LYS A 47 44.48 -23.25 -49.03
N GLY A 48 45.38 -23.20 -48.06
CA GLY A 48 46.47 -22.19 -47.97
C GLY A 48 46.10 -20.93 -47.19
N ALA A 49 44.94 -20.88 -46.52
CA ALA A 49 44.64 -19.76 -45.62
C ALA A 49 45.65 -19.68 -44.45
N ALA A 50 46.11 -18.47 -44.14
CA ALA A 50 47.05 -18.26 -43.06
C ALA A 50 46.35 -18.37 -41.69
N MET A 51 46.98 -19.05 -40.72
CA MET A 51 46.46 -19.14 -39.37
C MET A 51 46.24 -17.73 -38.74
N SER A 52 47.05 -16.76 -39.14
CA SER A 52 46.93 -15.36 -38.71
C SER A 52 45.59 -14.74 -39.06
N ASP A 53 45.02 -15.07 -40.20
CA ASP A 53 43.73 -14.53 -40.66
C ASP A 53 42.57 -15.14 -39.86
N ILE A 54 42.63 -16.44 -39.56
CA ILE A 54 41.67 -17.13 -38.70
C ILE A 54 41.69 -16.54 -37.28
N LEU A 55 42.89 -16.34 -36.73
CA LEU A 55 43.06 -15.74 -35.38
C LEU A 55 42.58 -14.29 -35.36
N ARG A 56 42.76 -13.52 -36.42
CA ARG A 56 42.27 -12.16 -36.53
C ARG A 56 40.72 -12.09 -36.49
N GLU A 57 40.02 -12.90 -37.27
CA GLU A 57 38.57 -12.98 -37.28
C GLU A 57 38.01 -13.46 -35.93
N GLY A 58 38.69 -14.48 -35.30
CA GLY A 58 38.41 -14.94 -33.94
C GLY A 58 38.59 -13.85 -32.91
N GLY A 59 39.64 -13.01 -33.06
CA GLY A 59 39.90 -11.86 -32.21
C GLY A 59 38.76 -10.81 -32.29
N TYR A 60 38.27 -10.51 -33.52
CA TYR A 60 37.14 -9.60 -33.67
C TYR A 60 35.85 -10.18 -33.08
N MET A 61 35.60 -11.48 -33.19
CA MET A 61 34.47 -12.15 -32.55
C MET A 61 34.52 -12.04 -31.03
N LEU A 62 35.70 -12.25 -30.42
CA LEU A 62 35.93 -12.06 -28.98
C LEU A 62 35.73 -10.61 -28.54
N LEU A 63 36.22 -9.64 -29.33
CA LEU A 63 35.96 -8.21 -29.04
C LEU A 63 34.46 -7.87 -29.07
N CYS A 64 33.71 -8.40 -30.03
CA CYS A 64 32.25 -8.23 -30.07
C CYS A 64 31.57 -8.85 -28.85
N ALA A 65 31.97 -10.07 -28.46
CA ALA A 65 31.43 -10.75 -27.28
C ALA A 65 31.73 -9.95 -26.00
N PHE A 66 32.98 -9.48 -25.83
CA PHE A 66 33.37 -8.65 -24.69
C PHE A 66 32.64 -7.31 -24.67
N GLY A 67 32.51 -6.63 -25.80
CA GLY A 67 31.76 -5.38 -25.92
C GLY A 67 30.27 -5.57 -25.60
N SER A 68 29.66 -6.67 -26.04
CA SER A 68 28.27 -7.01 -25.68
C SER A 68 28.13 -7.25 -24.18
N LEU A 69 29.08 -7.98 -23.57
CA LEU A 69 29.10 -8.24 -22.12
C LEU A 69 29.18 -6.93 -21.32
N VAL A 70 30.13 -6.05 -21.66
CA VAL A 70 30.28 -4.74 -20.97
C VAL A 70 29.00 -3.89 -21.12
N SER A 71 28.43 -3.86 -22.34
CA SER A 71 27.15 -3.15 -22.59
C SER A 71 26.03 -3.71 -21.72
N ALA A 72 25.93 -5.03 -21.59
CA ALA A 72 24.91 -5.69 -20.77
C ALA A 72 25.07 -5.34 -19.27
N PHE A 73 26.30 -5.28 -18.74
CA PHE A 73 26.54 -4.86 -17.37
C PHE A 73 26.11 -3.41 -17.12
N ILE A 74 26.44 -2.49 -18.03
CA ILE A 74 26.09 -1.07 -17.88
C ILE A 74 24.57 -0.90 -17.97
N VAL A 75 23.91 -1.57 -18.91
CA VAL A 75 22.45 -1.57 -19.04
C VAL A 75 21.79 -2.14 -17.78
N GLY A 76 22.30 -3.26 -17.25
CA GLY A 76 21.82 -3.87 -16.02
C GLY A 76 21.91 -2.92 -14.82
N TYR A 77 23.03 -2.20 -14.69
CA TYR A 77 23.17 -1.17 -13.65
C TYR A 77 22.17 -0.03 -13.79
N PHE A 78 21.98 0.51 -15.01
CA PHE A 78 21.04 1.60 -15.22
C PHE A 78 19.60 1.17 -15.01
N THR A 79 19.18 0.02 -15.53
CA THR A 79 17.81 -0.48 -15.35
C THR A 79 17.49 -0.77 -13.88
N SER A 80 18.43 -1.33 -13.13
CA SER A 80 18.31 -1.52 -11.69
C SER A 80 18.21 -0.19 -10.94
N SER A 81 19.03 0.80 -11.31
CA SER A 81 18.98 2.15 -10.71
C SER A 81 17.64 2.85 -11.00
N ILE A 82 17.12 2.75 -12.24
CA ILE A 82 15.83 3.33 -12.63
C ILE A 82 14.69 2.68 -11.83
N SER A 83 14.65 1.35 -11.74
CA SER A 83 13.60 0.62 -11.05
C SER A 83 13.58 0.90 -9.55
N ALA A 84 14.74 0.92 -8.90
CA ALA A 84 14.88 1.27 -7.48
C ALA A 84 14.49 2.73 -7.20
N SER A 85 14.91 3.68 -8.04
CA SER A 85 14.55 5.10 -7.96
C SER A 85 13.03 5.30 -8.10
N PHE A 86 12.41 4.62 -9.07
CA PHE A 86 10.96 4.62 -9.25
C PHE A 86 10.23 4.11 -8.02
N SER A 87 10.64 2.95 -7.49
CA SER A 87 10.04 2.33 -6.30
C SER A 87 10.15 3.23 -5.08
N TYR A 88 11.33 3.78 -4.82
CA TYR A 88 11.56 4.71 -3.71
C TYR A 88 10.60 5.91 -3.76
N ARG A 89 10.49 6.56 -4.92
CA ARG A 89 9.63 7.74 -5.08
C ARG A 89 8.15 7.42 -5.03
N THR A 90 7.74 6.31 -5.67
CA THR A 90 6.34 5.90 -5.69
C THR A 90 5.88 5.50 -4.29
N ARG A 91 6.72 4.77 -3.54
CA ARG A 91 6.47 4.39 -2.15
C ARG A 91 6.36 5.63 -1.25
N GLY A 92 7.28 6.59 -1.40
CA GLY A 92 7.24 7.83 -0.64
C GLY A 92 6.03 8.72 -0.98
N LYS A 93 5.60 8.79 -2.26
CA LYS A 93 4.39 9.51 -2.65
C LYS A 93 3.13 8.85 -2.11
N LEU A 94 3.07 7.51 -2.21
CA LEU A 94 1.91 6.75 -1.73
C LEU A 94 1.77 6.88 -0.21
N PHE A 95 2.88 6.78 0.53
CA PHE A 95 2.88 6.95 1.98
C PHE A 95 2.38 8.34 2.38
N ARG A 96 2.95 9.40 1.79
CA ARG A 96 2.49 10.78 2.04
C ARG A 96 1.01 10.95 1.72
N LYS A 97 0.56 10.39 0.59
CA LYS A 97 -0.86 10.47 0.22
C LYS A 97 -1.76 9.79 1.25
N VAL A 98 -1.34 8.66 1.83
CA VAL A 98 -2.09 7.97 2.90
C VAL A 98 -2.17 8.83 4.17
N GLU A 99 -1.11 9.59 4.49
CA GLU A 99 -1.12 10.53 5.61
C GLU A 99 -2.00 11.78 5.35
N ASP A 100 -2.12 12.21 4.09
CA ASP A 100 -2.84 13.42 3.69
C ASP A 100 -4.36 13.21 3.51
N ILE A 101 -4.81 11.99 3.20
CA ILE A 101 -6.24 11.70 3.01
C ILE A 101 -6.97 11.62 4.34
N SER A 102 -8.25 12.04 4.35
CA SER A 102 -9.04 12.08 5.58
C SER A 102 -9.42 10.68 6.08
N THR A 103 -9.83 10.60 7.33
CA THR A 103 -10.26 9.36 8.00
C THR A 103 -11.37 8.63 7.23
N TYR A 104 -12.21 9.36 6.50
CA TYR A 104 -13.26 8.78 5.68
C TYR A 104 -12.70 8.04 4.46
N GLU A 105 -11.82 8.67 3.69
CA GLU A 105 -11.23 8.05 2.51
C GLU A 105 -10.36 6.84 2.89
N ILE A 106 -9.64 6.90 4.02
CA ILE A 106 -8.86 5.76 4.51
C ILE A 106 -9.76 4.54 4.75
N LYS A 107 -10.99 4.73 5.26
CA LYS A 107 -11.92 3.62 5.50
C LYS A 107 -12.37 2.89 4.24
N LYS A 108 -12.28 3.52 3.05
CA LYS A 108 -12.53 2.86 1.76
C LYS A 108 -11.50 1.78 1.44
N PHE A 109 -10.32 1.88 2.04
CA PHE A 109 -9.25 0.93 1.89
C PHE A 109 -9.05 0.15 3.19
N SER A 110 -8.94 -1.18 3.10
CA SER A 110 -8.51 -1.95 4.28
C SER A 110 -7.02 -1.69 4.56
N PRO A 111 -6.57 -1.72 5.83
CA PRO A 111 -5.15 -1.57 6.16
C PRO A 111 -4.26 -2.58 5.43
N SER A 112 -4.71 -3.84 5.30
CA SER A 112 -3.99 -4.88 4.55
C SER A 112 -3.85 -4.53 3.06
N SER A 113 -4.88 -3.93 2.45
CA SER A 113 -4.83 -3.47 1.06
C SER A 113 -3.83 -2.32 0.87
N LEU A 114 -3.79 -1.35 1.78
CA LEU A 114 -2.81 -0.24 1.74
C LEU A 114 -1.37 -0.75 1.89
N ILE A 115 -1.14 -1.70 2.80
CA ILE A 115 0.16 -2.36 2.96
C ILE A 115 0.57 -3.05 1.65
N THR A 116 -0.31 -3.87 1.06
CA THR A 116 -0.03 -4.57 -0.21
C THR A 116 0.27 -3.59 -1.35
N ARG A 117 -0.46 -2.47 -1.45
CA ARG A 117 -0.24 -1.43 -2.46
C ARG A 117 1.09 -0.71 -2.27
N THR A 118 1.54 -0.55 -1.03
CA THR A 118 2.80 0.13 -0.70
C THR A 118 4.02 -0.81 -0.85
N THR A 119 3.81 -2.11 -0.82
CA THR A 119 4.87 -3.15 -0.91
C THR A 119 4.78 -3.92 -2.23
N ASN A 120 3.99 -4.97 -2.28
CA ASN A 120 3.93 -5.93 -3.39
C ASN A 120 3.55 -5.31 -4.73
N ASP A 121 2.54 -4.41 -4.75
CA ASP A 121 2.12 -3.79 -6.01
C ASP A 121 3.23 -2.92 -6.62
N ILE A 122 4.00 -2.20 -5.79
CA ILE A 122 5.16 -1.44 -6.25
C ILE A 122 6.25 -2.39 -6.78
N THR A 123 6.53 -3.50 -6.08
CA THR A 123 7.52 -4.50 -6.51
C THR A 123 7.16 -5.14 -7.86
N GLN A 124 5.87 -5.36 -8.15
CA GLN A 124 5.45 -5.85 -9.48
C GLN A 124 5.80 -4.87 -10.60
N ILE A 125 5.63 -3.58 -10.38
CA ILE A 125 5.98 -2.55 -11.35
C ILE A 125 7.50 -2.38 -11.45
N GLU A 126 8.19 -2.44 -10.31
CA GLU A 126 9.65 -2.42 -10.23
C GLU A 126 10.27 -3.53 -11.08
N PHE A 127 9.76 -4.75 -10.95
CA PHE A 127 10.19 -5.91 -11.73
C PHE A 127 9.94 -5.71 -13.24
N LEU A 128 8.77 -5.17 -13.61
CA LEU A 128 8.49 -4.83 -15.01
C LEU A 128 9.45 -3.76 -15.54
N ILE A 129 9.82 -2.76 -14.75
CA ILE A 129 10.78 -1.73 -15.19
C ILE A 129 12.18 -2.36 -15.32
N ALA A 130 12.64 -3.13 -14.33
CA ALA A 130 13.98 -3.71 -14.31
C ALA A 130 14.23 -4.67 -15.48
N MET A 131 13.31 -5.59 -15.72
CA MET A 131 13.43 -6.57 -16.81
C MET A 131 12.76 -6.12 -18.09
N GLY A 132 11.55 -5.54 -17.98
CA GLY A 132 10.73 -5.19 -19.12
C GLY A 132 11.38 -4.10 -19.98
N LEU A 133 12.06 -3.12 -19.39
CA LEU A 133 12.72 -2.06 -20.16
C LEU A 133 13.74 -2.63 -21.15
N THR A 134 14.60 -3.55 -20.67
CA THR A 134 15.60 -4.21 -21.53
C THR A 134 14.93 -5.07 -22.61
N LEU A 135 13.97 -5.91 -22.22
CA LEU A 135 13.28 -6.81 -23.15
C LEU A 135 12.46 -6.05 -24.19
N MET A 136 11.75 -4.98 -23.79
CA MET A 136 10.91 -4.17 -24.69
C MET A 136 11.71 -3.44 -25.77
N ILE A 137 12.97 -3.11 -25.49
CA ILE A 137 13.85 -2.47 -26.46
C ILE A 137 14.61 -3.53 -27.26
N LYS A 138 15.22 -4.50 -26.58
CA LYS A 138 16.08 -5.51 -27.22
C LYS A 138 15.32 -6.41 -28.18
N ALA A 139 14.15 -6.94 -27.77
CA ALA A 139 13.46 -7.95 -28.55
C ALA A 139 12.98 -7.44 -29.93
N PRO A 140 12.30 -6.28 -30.07
CA PRO A 140 11.91 -5.78 -31.40
C PRO A 140 13.11 -5.45 -32.28
N ILE A 141 14.16 -4.86 -31.71
CA ILE A 141 15.37 -4.48 -32.47
C ILE A 141 16.07 -5.73 -32.97
N THR A 142 16.25 -6.75 -32.11
CA THR A 142 16.85 -8.03 -32.52
C THR A 142 16.00 -8.71 -33.62
N ALA A 143 14.67 -8.76 -33.44
CA ALA A 143 13.77 -9.36 -34.42
C ALA A 143 13.89 -8.69 -35.79
N VAL A 144 13.71 -7.35 -35.82
CA VAL A 144 13.75 -6.60 -37.08
C VAL A 144 15.12 -6.71 -37.76
N TRP A 145 16.19 -6.52 -36.96
CA TRP A 145 17.54 -6.53 -37.52
C TRP A 145 17.99 -7.92 -37.99
N ALA A 146 17.68 -8.97 -37.23
CA ALA A 146 17.96 -10.34 -37.64
C ALA A 146 17.16 -10.73 -38.90
N VAL A 147 15.89 -10.34 -39.01
CA VAL A 147 15.07 -10.57 -40.22
C VAL A 147 15.69 -9.85 -41.42
N THR A 148 16.12 -8.60 -41.30
CA THR A 148 16.78 -7.90 -42.45
C THR A 148 18.08 -8.57 -42.86
N LYS A 149 18.82 -9.17 -41.96
CA LYS A 149 20.04 -9.96 -42.24
C LYS A 149 19.71 -11.28 -42.94
N ILE A 150 18.59 -11.91 -42.62
CA ILE A 150 18.10 -13.16 -43.18
C ILE A 150 17.66 -12.96 -44.64
N VAL A 151 16.78 -12.00 -44.90
CA VAL A 151 16.17 -11.75 -46.22
C VAL A 151 17.23 -11.52 -47.30
N ASN A 152 18.36 -10.91 -46.95
CA ASN A 152 19.44 -10.59 -47.88
C ASN A 152 20.35 -11.80 -48.22
N LYS A 153 20.15 -12.99 -47.63
CA LYS A 153 21.03 -14.14 -47.82
C LYS A 153 20.45 -15.25 -48.69
N SER A 154 19.17 -15.63 -48.53
CA SER A 154 18.46 -16.63 -49.31
C SER A 154 16.96 -16.49 -49.13
N ILE A 155 16.20 -16.62 -50.22
CA ILE A 155 14.73 -16.55 -50.17
C ILE A 155 14.16 -17.84 -49.59
N GLU A 156 14.71 -19.01 -49.91
CA GLU A 156 14.23 -20.33 -49.48
C GLU A 156 14.30 -20.45 -47.94
N TRP A 157 15.43 -20.09 -47.34
CA TRP A 157 15.62 -20.09 -45.88
C TRP A 157 14.78 -19.01 -45.21
N SER A 158 14.56 -17.87 -45.87
CA SER A 158 13.74 -16.79 -45.36
C SER A 158 12.27 -17.18 -45.26
N ILE A 159 11.73 -17.88 -46.27
CA ILE A 159 10.36 -18.41 -46.26
C ILE A 159 10.20 -19.44 -45.13
N LEU A 160 11.15 -20.37 -45.01
CA LEU A 160 11.14 -21.37 -43.92
C LEU A 160 11.11 -20.72 -42.53
N THR A 161 11.95 -19.69 -42.33
CA THR A 161 11.97 -18.92 -41.07
C THR A 161 10.66 -18.15 -40.85
N GLY A 162 10.09 -17.57 -41.91
CA GLY A 162 8.79 -16.89 -41.86
C GLY A 162 7.67 -17.84 -41.43
N VAL A 163 7.65 -19.06 -41.97
CA VAL A 163 6.69 -20.11 -41.56
C VAL A 163 6.88 -20.47 -40.08
N ALA A 164 8.13 -20.67 -39.64
CA ALA A 164 8.42 -20.99 -38.24
C ALA A 164 7.95 -19.87 -37.27
N VAL A 165 8.21 -18.61 -37.62
CA VAL A 165 7.74 -17.44 -36.86
C VAL A 165 6.21 -17.39 -36.83
N LEU A 166 5.54 -17.64 -37.97
CA LEU A 166 4.08 -17.66 -38.03
C LEU A 166 3.49 -18.75 -37.12
N VAL A 167 4.07 -19.96 -37.13
CA VAL A 167 3.67 -21.06 -36.24
C VAL A 167 3.82 -20.67 -34.79
N LEU A 168 4.92 -20.01 -34.42
CA LEU A 168 5.15 -19.51 -33.04
C LEU A 168 4.13 -18.45 -32.65
N LEU A 169 3.86 -17.47 -33.53
CA LEU A 169 2.86 -16.41 -33.23
C LEU A 169 1.47 -16.99 -33.04
N ILE A 170 1.07 -17.95 -33.90
CA ILE A 170 -0.21 -18.66 -33.75
C ILE A 170 -0.25 -19.42 -32.42
N THR A 171 0.81 -20.16 -32.10
CA THR A 171 0.89 -20.92 -30.83
C THR A 171 0.79 -20.00 -29.60
N ILE A 172 1.56 -18.92 -29.58
CA ILE A 172 1.50 -17.92 -28.50
C ILE A 172 0.10 -17.33 -28.42
N GLY A 173 -0.49 -16.94 -29.56
CA GLY A 173 -1.84 -16.38 -29.63
C GLY A 173 -2.90 -17.33 -29.07
N ILE A 174 -2.87 -18.60 -29.44
CA ILE A 174 -3.80 -19.62 -28.95
C ILE A 174 -3.66 -19.79 -27.44
N ILE A 175 -2.43 -19.93 -26.93
CA ILE A 175 -2.17 -20.08 -25.49
C ILE A 175 -2.68 -18.85 -24.73
N MET A 176 -2.43 -17.64 -25.24
CA MET A 176 -2.90 -16.41 -24.62
C MET A 176 -4.42 -16.32 -24.57
N ILE A 177 -5.11 -16.62 -25.67
CA ILE A 177 -6.58 -16.61 -25.72
C ILE A 177 -7.20 -17.60 -24.74
N ILE A 178 -6.59 -18.78 -24.57
CA ILE A 178 -7.10 -19.82 -23.67
C ILE A 178 -6.81 -19.49 -22.20
N VAL A 179 -5.61 -19.01 -21.90
CA VAL A 179 -5.11 -18.86 -20.51
C VAL A 179 -5.51 -17.53 -19.89
N MET A 180 -5.57 -16.43 -20.65
CA MET A 180 -5.90 -15.11 -20.09
C MET A 180 -7.23 -15.06 -19.34
N PRO A 181 -8.35 -15.60 -19.84
CA PRO A 181 -9.60 -15.65 -19.08
C PRO A 181 -9.50 -16.47 -17.79
N LYS A 182 -8.69 -17.54 -17.83
CA LYS A 182 -8.49 -18.44 -16.69
C LYS A 182 -7.69 -17.81 -15.55
N PHE A 183 -6.84 -16.84 -15.83
CA PHE A 183 -6.17 -16.06 -14.78
C PHE A 183 -7.16 -15.31 -13.89
N LYS A 184 -8.24 -14.78 -14.45
CA LYS A 184 -9.29 -14.13 -13.66
C LYS A 184 -9.95 -15.11 -12.70
N ILE A 185 -10.24 -16.33 -13.17
CA ILE A 185 -10.81 -17.39 -12.33
C ILE A 185 -9.86 -17.78 -11.19
N VAL A 186 -8.56 -17.89 -11.47
CA VAL A 186 -7.54 -18.16 -10.43
C VAL A 186 -7.56 -17.06 -9.37
N GLN A 187 -7.67 -15.79 -9.79
CA GLN A 187 -7.71 -14.67 -8.84
C GLN A 187 -8.96 -14.72 -7.96
N GLU A 188 -10.13 -14.99 -8.55
CA GLU A 188 -11.39 -15.14 -7.79
C GLU A 188 -11.34 -16.31 -6.80
N LEU A 189 -10.69 -17.41 -7.17
CA LEU A 189 -10.52 -18.57 -6.28
C LEU A 189 -9.50 -18.27 -5.16
N LEU A 190 -8.42 -17.56 -5.45
CA LEU A 190 -7.46 -17.07 -4.44
C LEU A 190 -8.12 -16.15 -3.42
N ASP A 191 -8.99 -15.24 -3.88
CA ASP A 191 -9.74 -14.37 -2.98
C ASP A 191 -10.68 -15.17 -2.05
N LYS A 192 -11.32 -16.25 -2.59
CA LYS A 192 -12.14 -17.16 -1.78
C LYS A 192 -11.31 -17.94 -0.77
N VAL A 193 -10.14 -18.46 -1.14
CA VAL A 193 -9.20 -19.12 -0.21
C VAL A 193 -8.81 -18.15 0.92
N ASN A 194 -8.42 -16.92 0.58
CA ASN A 194 -8.07 -15.90 1.56
C ASN A 194 -9.26 -15.55 2.49
N MET A 195 -10.48 -15.53 1.96
CA MET A 195 -11.69 -15.27 2.75
C MET A 195 -11.91 -16.37 3.77
N VAL A 196 -11.86 -17.66 3.36
CA VAL A 196 -12.03 -18.80 4.27
C VAL A 196 -10.93 -18.85 5.32
N MET A 197 -9.66 -18.62 4.93
CA MET A 197 -8.54 -18.55 5.89
C MET A 197 -8.73 -17.42 6.90
N ARG A 198 -9.16 -16.26 6.47
CA ARG A 198 -9.42 -15.12 7.38
C ARG A 198 -10.57 -15.40 8.33
N GLU A 199 -11.66 -15.98 7.83
CA GLU A 199 -12.81 -16.41 8.63
C GLU A 199 -12.36 -17.41 9.70
N ASN A 200 -11.63 -18.46 9.31
CA ASN A 200 -11.12 -19.47 10.22
C ASN A 200 -10.16 -18.89 11.28
N LEU A 201 -9.17 -18.09 10.87
CA LEU A 201 -8.21 -17.48 11.80
C LEU A 201 -8.88 -16.50 12.78
N THR A 202 -9.86 -15.73 12.33
CA THR A 202 -10.62 -14.81 13.19
C THR A 202 -11.49 -15.58 14.15
N GLY A 203 -12.14 -16.66 13.68
CA GLY A 203 -13.04 -17.51 14.46
C GLY A 203 -12.41 -18.74 15.10
N ILE A 204 -11.09 -18.88 15.14
CA ILE A 204 -10.40 -20.12 15.54
C ILE A 204 -10.83 -20.66 16.93
N ARG A 205 -11.14 -19.74 17.86
CA ARG A 205 -11.63 -20.15 19.19
C ARG A 205 -13.03 -20.76 19.11
N VAL A 206 -13.87 -20.25 18.22
CA VAL A 206 -15.23 -20.78 17.99
C VAL A 206 -15.12 -22.13 17.30
N VAL A 207 -14.30 -22.24 16.26
CA VAL A 207 -14.07 -23.51 15.55
C VAL A 207 -13.68 -24.60 16.54
N ARG A 208 -12.70 -24.34 17.43
CA ARG A 208 -12.25 -25.29 18.44
C ARG A 208 -13.29 -25.57 19.54
N ALA A 209 -14.02 -24.52 19.95
CA ALA A 209 -15.03 -24.68 21.00
C ALA A 209 -16.23 -25.54 20.57
N PHE A 210 -16.50 -25.59 19.26
CA PHE A 210 -17.60 -26.35 18.68
C PHE A 210 -17.14 -27.60 17.92
N ASN A 211 -15.86 -27.99 17.99
CA ASN A 211 -15.27 -29.14 17.27
C ASN A 211 -15.61 -29.11 15.76
N ALA A 212 -15.48 -27.93 15.17
CA ALA A 212 -15.86 -27.68 13.78
C ALA A 212 -14.63 -27.66 12.83
N GLU A 213 -13.50 -28.25 13.24
CA GLU A 213 -12.26 -28.28 12.46
C GLU A 213 -12.48 -29.00 11.12
N GLU A 214 -13.08 -30.20 11.14
CA GLU A 214 -13.36 -31.00 9.94
C GLU A 214 -14.26 -30.25 8.95
N TYR A 215 -15.30 -29.57 9.45
CA TYR A 215 -16.17 -28.73 8.61
C TYR A 215 -15.40 -27.57 7.92
N GLN A 216 -14.48 -26.93 8.64
CA GLN A 216 -13.67 -25.85 8.07
C GLN A 216 -12.61 -26.36 7.10
N GLU A 217 -12.05 -27.55 7.36
CA GLU A 217 -11.11 -28.24 6.49
C GLU A 217 -11.77 -28.60 5.17
N ASP A 218 -12.94 -29.24 5.21
CA ASP A 218 -13.74 -29.60 4.02
C ASP A 218 -14.10 -28.35 3.19
N LYS A 219 -14.51 -27.28 3.86
CA LYS A 219 -14.83 -25.99 3.21
C LYS A 219 -13.60 -25.41 2.50
N PHE A 220 -12.44 -25.46 3.15
CA PHE A 220 -11.17 -25.01 2.57
C PHE A 220 -10.75 -25.89 1.41
N GLU A 221 -10.74 -27.22 1.58
CA GLU A 221 -10.34 -28.17 0.55
C GLU A 221 -11.21 -28.07 -0.71
N GLY A 222 -12.52 -27.88 -0.55
CA GLY A 222 -13.43 -27.69 -1.66
C GLY A 222 -13.03 -26.51 -2.58
N ILE A 223 -12.54 -25.42 -2.02
CA ILE A 223 -12.08 -24.25 -2.77
C ILE A 223 -10.65 -24.48 -3.28
N ASN A 224 -9.77 -25.02 -2.42
CA ASN A 224 -8.38 -25.28 -2.75
C ASN A 224 -8.24 -26.26 -3.92
N ASN A 225 -9.05 -27.32 -3.96
CA ASN A 225 -9.09 -28.27 -5.07
C ASN A 225 -9.49 -27.60 -6.40
N LYS A 226 -10.47 -26.67 -6.38
CA LYS A 226 -10.84 -25.89 -7.58
C LYS A 226 -9.70 -24.98 -8.03
N LEU A 227 -9.04 -24.32 -7.08
CA LEU A 227 -7.87 -23.46 -7.35
C LEU A 227 -6.73 -24.30 -7.93
N THR A 228 -6.41 -25.43 -7.33
CA THR A 228 -5.34 -26.33 -7.78
C THR A 228 -5.58 -26.81 -9.21
N LYS A 229 -6.79 -27.30 -9.52
CA LYS A 229 -7.15 -27.73 -10.88
C LYS A 229 -6.96 -26.60 -11.91
N GLN A 230 -7.38 -25.39 -11.56
CA GLN A 230 -7.26 -24.25 -12.44
C GLN A 230 -5.81 -23.78 -12.60
N GLN A 231 -5.00 -23.85 -11.54
CA GLN A 231 -3.57 -23.55 -11.61
C GLN A 231 -2.80 -24.60 -12.42
N ILE A 232 -3.09 -25.89 -12.23
CA ILE A 232 -2.50 -26.96 -13.03
C ILE A 232 -2.78 -26.72 -14.50
N PHE A 233 -4.04 -26.43 -14.87
CA PHE A 233 -4.40 -26.15 -16.24
C PHE A 233 -3.59 -24.97 -16.82
N ASN A 234 -3.55 -23.84 -16.13
CA ASN A 234 -2.82 -22.66 -16.59
C ASN A 234 -1.32 -22.92 -16.69
N GLN A 235 -0.74 -23.57 -15.66
CA GLN A 235 0.70 -23.86 -15.64
C GLN A 235 1.09 -24.85 -16.73
N THR A 236 0.28 -25.90 -16.95
CA THR A 236 0.49 -26.87 -18.03
C THR A 236 0.42 -26.22 -19.40
N ALA A 237 -0.58 -25.36 -19.62
CA ALA A 237 -0.71 -24.63 -20.89
C ALA A 237 0.51 -23.73 -21.17
N PHE A 238 1.03 -23.06 -20.16
CA PHE A 238 2.28 -22.29 -20.31
C PHE A 238 3.51 -23.16 -20.48
N ASN A 239 3.59 -24.28 -19.78
CA ASN A 239 4.74 -25.18 -19.87
C ASN A 239 4.85 -25.82 -21.25
N TYR A 240 3.73 -25.99 -21.99
CA TYR A 240 3.77 -26.44 -23.39
C TYR A 240 4.46 -25.44 -24.33
N LEU A 241 4.53 -24.16 -23.97
CA LEU A 241 5.18 -23.16 -24.82
C LEU A 241 6.66 -23.51 -25.07
N SER A 242 7.42 -23.88 -24.03
CA SER A 242 8.85 -24.19 -24.16
C SER A 242 9.12 -25.42 -25.05
N PRO A 243 8.51 -26.60 -24.86
CA PRO A 243 8.67 -27.74 -25.75
C PRO A 243 8.30 -27.43 -27.20
N ILE A 244 7.19 -26.73 -27.45
CA ILE A 244 6.76 -26.35 -28.81
C ILE A 244 7.79 -25.42 -29.44
N MET A 245 8.30 -24.45 -28.71
CA MET A 245 9.34 -23.54 -29.19
C MET A 245 10.63 -24.28 -29.56
N TYR A 246 11.10 -25.20 -28.71
CA TYR A 246 12.26 -26.03 -29.00
C TYR A 246 12.00 -26.92 -30.22
N LEU A 247 10.80 -27.50 -30.35
CA LEU A 247 10.42 -28.29 -31.49
C LEU A 247 10.49 -27.46 -32.78
N VAL A 248 9.86 -26.28 -32.80
CA VAL A 248 9.92 -25.37 -33.95
C VAL A 248 11.37 -24.98 -34.28
N MET A 249 12.18 -24.70 -33.25
CA MET A 249 13.58 -24.35 -33.40
C MET A 249 14.41 -25.48 -34.02
N TYR A 250 14.23 -26.71 -33.56
CA TYR A 250 14.94 -27.87 -34.12
C TYR A 250 14.46 -28.22 -35.55
N PHE A 251 13.14 -28.13 -35.82
CA PHE A 251 12.62 -28.31 -37.18
C PHE A 251 13.13 -27.21 -38.13
N LEU A 252 13.19 -25.97 -37.67
CA LEU A 252 13.77 -24.88 -38.45
C LEU A 252 15.24 -25.14 -38.75
N THR A 253 16.03 -25.54 -37.74
CA THR A 253 17.45 -25.87 -37.92
C THR A 253 17.62 -27.03 -38.91
N LEU A 254 16.85 -28.10 -38.73
CA LEU A 254 16.88 -29.25 -39.66
C LEU A 254 16.53 -28.85 -41.08
N GLY A 255 15.47 -28.02 -41.25
CA GLY A 255 15.04 -27.51 -42.55
C GLY A 255 16.09 -26.63 -43.23
N ILE A 256 16.78 -25.78 -42.46
CA ILE A 256 17.88 -24.94 -42.95
C ILE A 256 19.03 -25.83 -43.46
N TYR A 257 19.43 -26.86 -42.70
CA TYR A 257 20.48 -27.80 -43.13
C TYR A 257 20.05 -28.64 -44.32
N PHE A 258 18.78 -29.12 -44.36
CA PHE A 258 18.27 -29.91 -45.47
C PHE A 258 18.23 -29.10 -46.79
N ILE A 259 17.62 -27.90 -46.74
CA ILE A 259 17.59 -26.99 -47.90
C ILE A 259 19.03 -26.59 -48.26
N GLY A 260 19.87 -26.29 -47.27
CA GLY A 260 21.27 -25.96 -47.49
C GLY A 260 22.06 -27.07 -48.19
N ALA A 261 21.84 -28.33 -47.81
CA ALA A 261 22.47 -29.46 -48.47
C ALA A 261 22.09 -29.55 -49.96
N ILE A 262 20.81 -29.32 -50.31
CA ILE A 262 20.34 -29.28 -51.69
C ILE A 262 21.00 -28.13 -52.45
N LEU A 263 20.95 -26.91 -51.92
CA LEU A 263 21.55 -25.72 -52.54
C LEU A 263 23.07 -25.87 -52.74
N ILE A 264 23.79 -26.47 -51.77
CA ILE A 264 25.22 -26.73 -51.87
C ILE A 264 25.51 -27.81 -52.92
N ASN A 265 24.68 -28.85 -53.02
CA ASN A 265 24.85 -29.89 -54.04
C ASN A 265 24.75 -29.34 -55.46
N ASP A 266 23.77 -28.45 -55.68
CA ASP A 266 23.48 -27.88 -57.00
C ASP A 266 24.39 -26.70 -57.38
N ALA A 267 25.18 -26.19 -56.43
CA ALA A 267 26.08 -25.06 -56.63
C ALA A 267 27.41 -25.44 -57.28
N GLY A 268 28.05 -24.48 -57.95
CA GLY A 268 29.42 -24.62 -58.50
C GLY A 268 30.49 -24.75 -57.39
N MET A 269 31.65 -25.30 -57.72
CA MET A 269 32.72 -25.61 -56.74
C MET A 269 33.14 -24.42 -55.87
N GLY A 270 33.16 -23.19 -56.40
CA GLY A 270 33.51 -21.96 -55.67
C GLY A 270 32.42 -21.50 -54.71
N ASP A 271 31.16 -21.73 -55.07
CA ASP A 271 30.02 -21.25 -54.31
C ASP A 271 29.66 -22.16 -53.13
N LYS A 272 30.09 -23.44 -53.15
CA LYS A 272 29.82 -24.41 -52.07
C LYS A 272 30.31 -23.96 -50.70
N ILE A 273 31.53 -23.43 -50.67
CA ILE A 273 32.13 -22.94 -49.40
C ILE A 273 31.38 -21.73 -48.87
N VAL A 274 31.00 -20.82 -49.76
CA VAL A 274 30.24 -19.62 -49.39
C VAL A 274 28.84 -19.98 -48.86
N LEU A 275 28.15 -20.89 -49.57
CA LEU A 275 26.81 -21.37 -49.18
C LEU A 275 26.86 -22.11 -47.83
N PHE A 276 27.87 -22.92 -47.57
CA PHE A 276 28.07 -23.58 -46.28
C PHE A 276 28.26 -22.58 -45.14
N GLY A 277 29.11 -21.56 -45.33
CA GLY A 277 29.28 -20.49 -44.38
C GLY A 277 27.97 -19.70 -44.13
N ASN A 278 27.22 -19.40 -45.20
CA ASN A 278 25.95 -18.73 -45.10
C ASN A 278 24.88 -19.55 -44.35
N MET A 279 24.85 -20.88 -44.52
CA MET A 279 23.96 -21.80 -43.84
C MET A 279 24.15 -21.72 -42.31
N ILE A 280 25.40 -21.70 -41.82
CA ILE A 280 25.72 -21.58 -40.40
C ILE A 280 25.26 -20.23 -39.84
N VAL A 281 25.56 -19.15 -40.56
CA VAL A 281 25.15 -17.78 -40.17
C VAL A 281 23.65 -17.65 -40.16
N PHE A 282 22.99 -18.17 -41.17
CA PHE A 282 21.54 -18.13 -41.29
C PHE A 282 20.87 -18.87 -40.11
N SER A 283 21.36 -20.08 -39.78
CA SER A 283 20.88 -20.82 -38.59
C SER A 283 21.00 -20.00 -37.32
N SER A 284 22.13 -19.29 -37.14
CA SER A 284 22.34 -18.43 -35.98
C SER A 284 21.36 -17.24 -35.91
N TYR A 285 21.11 -16.56 -37.04
CA TYR A 285 20.13 -15.47 -37.10
C TYR A 285 18.70 -15.97 -36.89
N ALA A 286 18.31 -17.10 -37.49
CA ALA A 286 17.02 -17.70 -37.28
C ALA A 286 16.74 -18.02 -35.81
N MET A 287 17.76 -18.54 -35.13
CA MET A 287 17.71 -18.76 -33.66
C MET A 287 17.46 -17.45 -32.89
N GLN A 288 18.16 -16.36 -33.24
CA GLN A 288 17.98 -15.06 -32.60
C GLN A 288 16.59 -14.48 -32.84
N VAL A 289 16.01 -14.69 -34.07
CA VAL A 289 14.62 -14.30 -34.34
C VAL A 289 13.66 -15.02 -33.39
N ILE A 290 13.77 -16.35 -33.29
CA ILE A 290 12.90 -17.14 -32.39
C ILE A 290 13.05 -16.68 -30.93
N MET A 291 14.29 -16.49 -30.46
CA MET A 291 14.54 -16.03 -29.10
C MET A 291 13.97 -14.62 -28.83
N SER A 292 13.98 -13.74 -29.82
CA SER A 292 13.37 -12.41 -29.68
C SER A 292 11.84 -12.49 -29.52
N PHE A 293 11.16 -13.40 -30.21
CA PHE A 293 9.73 -13.64 -30.00
C PHE A 293 9.42 -14.26 -28.62
N LEU A 294 10.30 -15.12 -28.10
CA LEU A 294 10.20 -15.59 -26.71
C LEU A 294 10.28 -14.44 -25.71
N MET A 295 11.23 -13.52 -25.89
CA MET A 295 11.35 -12.34 -25.05
C MET A 295 10.09 -11.47 -25.09
N LEU A 296 9.48 -11.28 -26.27
CA LEU A 296 8.21 -10.58 -26.43
C LEU A 296 7.07 -11.28 -25.69
N ALA A 297 6.98 -12.61 -25.76
CA ALA A 297 5.98 -13.39 -25.03
C ALA A 297 6.11 -13.20 -23.51
N MET A 298 7.32 -13.15 -22.96
CA MET A 298 7.55 -12.88 -21.53
C MET A 298 7.01 -11.50 -21.12
N ILE A 299 7.18 -10.47 -21.94
CA ILE A 299 6.64 -9.13 -21.67
C ILE A 299 5.12 -9.17 -21.58
N PHE A 300 4.45 -9.85 -22.50
CA PHE A 300 2.99 -9.99 -22.50
C PHE A 300 2.45 -10.69 -21.23
N MET A 301 3.22 -11.58 -20.61
CA MET A 301 2.85 -12.21 -19.33
C MET A 301 3.02 -11.27 -18.14
N MET A 302 3.99 -10.36 -18.16
CA MET A 302 4.29 -9.44 -17.07
C MET A 302 3.38 -8.21 -17.06
N LEU A 303 3.04 -7.70 -18.24
CA LEU A 303 2.32 -6.43 -18.43
C LEU A 303 0.94 -6.40 -17.73
N PRO A 304 0.08 -7.44 -17.79
CA PRO A 304 -1.21 -7.43 -17.12
C PRO A 304 -1.09 -7.31 -15.61
N ARG A 305 -0.15 -8.03 -14.98
CA ARG A 305 0.07 -7.98 -13.52
C ARG A 305 0.49 -6.57 -13.08
N ALA A 306 1.48 -6.01 -13.74
CA ALA A 306 1.93 -4.65 -13.46
C ALA A 306 0.84 -3.60 -13.73
N SER A 307 -0.01 -3.82 -14.74
CA SER A 307 -1.13 -2.92 -15.05
C SER A 307 -2.18 -2.90 -13.95
N VAL A 308 -2.54 -4.06 -13.39
CA VAL A 308 -3.46 -4.17 -12.24
C VAL A 308 -2.87 -3.49 -11.02
N SER A 309 -1.60 -3.77 -10.68
CA SER A 309 -0.91 -3.12 -9.56
C SER A 309 -0.84 -1.61 -9.74
N ALA A 310 -0.57 -1.13 -10.96
CA ALA A 310 -0.56 0.29 -11.28
C ALA A 310 -1.95 0.94 -11.10
N LYS A 311 -3.03 0.24 -11.46
CA LYS A 311 -4.39 0.72 -11.24
C LYS A 311 -4.66 0.88 -9.75
N ARG A 312 -4.36 -0.13 -8.93
CA ARG A 312 -4.55 -0.10 -7.47
C ARG A 312 -3.77 1.01 -6.78
N ILE A 313 -2.53 1.26 -7.21
CA ILE A 313 -1.72 2.39 -6.70
C ILE A 313 -2.35 3.72 -7.08
N ASN A 314 -2.77 3.89 -8.35
CA ASN A 314 -3.41 5.12 -8.80
C ASN A 314 -4.74 5.39 -8.09
N GLU A 315 -5.53 4.38 -7.75
CA GLU A 315 -6.75 4.54 -6.95
C GLU A 315 -6.48 5.29 -5.64
N VAL A 316 -5.40 4.98 -4.93
CA VAL A 316 -5.02 5.69 -3.70
C VAL A 316 -4.49 7.08 -4.01
N LEU A 317 -3.58 7.22 -5.00
CA LEU A 317 -2.99 8.51 -5.35
C LEU A 317 -4.02 9.53 -5.87
N ASP A 318 -5.08 9.04 -6.53
CA ASP A 318 -6.15 9.86 -7.12
C ASP A 318 -7.30 10.12 -6.15
N THR A 319 -7.31 9.48 -4.96
CA THR A 319 -8.34 9.71 -3.96
C THR A 319 -8.39 11.20 -3.59
N PRO A 320 -9.55 11.85 -3.70
CA PRO A 320 -9.69 13.25 -3.33
C PRO A 320 -9.47 13.41 -1.82
N ILE A 321 -8.99 14.56 -1.41
CA ILE A 321 -8.91 14.96 0.00
C ILE A 321 -10.18 15.75 0.28
N SER A 322 -11.10 15.18 1.08
CA SER A 322 -12.38 15.81 1.41
C SER A 322 -12.21 16.92 2.44
N VAL A 323 -11.37 16.70 3.45
CA VAL A 323 -11.10 17.67 4.51
C VAL A 323 -9.82 18.43 4.17
N LYS A 324 -9.95 19.67 3.73
CA LYS A 324 -8.81 20.51 3.31
C LYS A 324 -8.35 21.38 4.46
N GLU A 325 -7.06 21.56 4.57
CA GLU A 325 -6.42 22.42 5.56
C GLU A 325 -6.83 23.88 5.38
N GLY A 326 -7.08 24.57 6.50
CA GLY A 326 -7.32 26.01 6.52
C GLY A 326 -6.02 26.80 6.66
N THR A 327 -6.14 28.13 6.76
CA THR A 327 -4.99 29.05 6.72
C THR A 327 -4.62 29.66 8.07
N VAL A 328 -5.49 29.52 9.09
CA VAL A 328 -5.27 30.13 10.41
C VAL A 328 -4.23 29.33 11.19
N THR A 329 -3.07 29.93 11.39
CA THR A 329 -1.92 29.35 12.13
C THR A 329 -1.74 29.93 13.52
N GLU A 330 -2.45 31.01 13.85
CA GLU A 330 -2.41 31.69 15.16
C GLU A 330 -3.79 32.26 15.49
N ASN A 331 -4.14 32.28 16.75
CA ASN A 331 -5.34 32.97 17.25
C ASN A 331 -4.91 34.03 18.28
N ASN A 332 -5.04 35.29 17.93
CA ASN A 332 -4.69 36.45 18.75
C ASN A 332 -5.89 36.97 19.57
N SER A 333 -7.04 36.27 19.55
CA SER A 333 -8.19 36.68 20.37
C SER A 333 -7.99 36.31 21.85
N ASP A 334 -8.62 37.07 22.74
CA ASP A 334 -8.68 36.77 24.17
C ASP A 334 -9.57 35.54 24.47
N ILE A 335 -10.30 35.04 23.48
CA ILE A 335 -11.18 33.88 23.59
C ILE A 335 -10.32 32.63 23.44
N LYS A 336 -10.14 31.89 24.52
CA LYS A 336 -9.36 30.63 24.50
C LYS A 336 -10.10 29.52 25.26
N GLY A 337 -9.90 28.28 24.79
CA GLY A 337 -10.49 27.09 25.41
C GLY A 337 -12.02 27.03 25.23
N THR A 338 -12.60 27.67 24.20
CA THR A 338 -14.03 27.64 23.98
C THR A 338 -14.38 26.71 22.82
N VAL A 339 -15.53 26.01 22.92
CA VAL A 339 -16.11 25.23 21.84
C VAL A 339 -17.57 25.58 21.70
N GLU A 340 -18.01 25.91 20.48
CA GLU A 340 -19.40 26.26 20.20
C GLU A 340 -19.88 25.53 18.95
N PHE A 341 -21.00 24.82 19.07
CA PHE A 341 -21.74 24.19 17.97
C PHE A 341 -22.95 25.06 17.66
N LYS A 342 -23.14 25.43 16.37
CA LYS A 342 -24.25 26.24 15.89
C LYS A 342 -25.02 25.48 14.81
N ASN A 343 -26.18 24.93 15.16
CA ASN A 343 -27.07 24.19 14.27
C ASN A 343 -26.35 23.12 13.42
N VAL A 344 -25.47 22.37 14.07
CA VAL A 344 -24.59 21.40 13.41
C VAL A 344 -25.36 20.13 13.09
N SER A 345 -25.38 19.78 11.79
CA SER A 345 -25.85 18.47 11.34
C SER A 345 -24.73 17.75 10.58
N PHE A 346 -24.68 16.44 10.74
CA PHE A 346 -23.67 15.62 10.11
C PHE A 346 -24.22 14.28 9.64
N LYS A 347 -23.87 13.91 8.41
CA LYS A 347 -24.01 12.55 7.89
C LYS A 347 -22.70 12.08 7.27
N TYR A 348 -22.43 10.79 7.37
CA TYR A 348 -21.29 10.21 6.65
C TYR A 348 -21.54 10.27 5.15
N PRO A 349 -20.50 10.49 4.32
CA PRO A 349 -20.68 10.69 2.87
C PRO A 349 -21.41 9.56 2.13
N ASP A 350 -21.32 8.32 2.63
CA ASP A 350 -21.99 7.14 2.05
C ASP A 350 -23.32 6.80 2.77
N ALA A 351 -23.81 7.67 3.68
CA ALA A 351 -25.04 7.44 4.42
C ALA A 351 -26.16 8.33 3.85
N ASP A 352 -27.36 7.78 3.81
CA ASP A 352 -28.56 8.54 3.41
C ASP A 352 -29.11 9.37 4.57
N GLU A 353 -28.96 8.88 5.81
CA GLU A 353 -29.51 9.49 7.02
C GLU A 353 -28.47 10.31 7.79
N TYR A 354 -28.94 11.34 8.49
CA TYR A 354 -28.12 12.12 9.41
C TYR A 354 -27.83 11.33 10.67
N VAL A 355 -26.57 11.39 11.12
CA VAL A 355 -26.11 10.84 12.40
C VAL A 355 -26.24 11.88 13.51
N LEU A 356 -26.16 13.16 13.15
CA LEU A 356 -26.36 14.30 14.04
C LEU A 356 -27.27 15.31 13.33
N GLU A 357 -28.29 15.81 14.04
CA GLU A 357 -29.24 16.79 13.52
C GLU A 357 -29.40 17.97 14.49
N ASP A 358 -29.15 19.16 13.98
CA ASP A 358 -29.38 20.46 14.64
C ASP A 358 -28.81 20.56 16.06
N ILE A 359 -27.55 20.16 16.22
CA ILE A 359 -26.84 20.20 17.50
C ILE A 359 -26.32 21.61 17.77
N SER A 360 -26.75 22.19 18.89
CA SER A 360 -26.30 23.52 19.34
C SER A 360 -25.97 23.50 20.82
N PHE A 361 -24.75 23.87 21.17
CA PHE A 361 -24.30 24.07 22.55
C PHE A 361 -23.02 24.92 22.58
N LYS A 362 -22.72 25.47 23.76
CA LYS A 362 -21.49 26.22 24.00
C LYS A 362 -20.82 25.80 25.30
N VAL A 363 -19.50 25.67 25.26
CA VAL A 363 -18.63 25.37 26.38
C VAL A 363 -17.61 26.48 26.52
N ASN A 364 -17.42 26.98 27.75
CA ASN A 364 -16.46 28.02 28.04
C ASN A 364 -15.18 27.41 28.63
N LYS A 365 -14.13 28.20 28.65
CA LYS A 365 -12.85 27.82 29.25
C LYS A 365 -13.03 27.40 30.73
N GLY A 366 -12.43 26.26 31.09
CA GLY A 366 -12.47 25.72 32.45
C GLY A 366 -13.72 24.90 32.76
N GLU A 367 -14.73 24.86 31.87
CA GLU A 367 -15.93 24.03 32.07
C GLU A 367 -15.65 22.55 31.70
N VAL A 368 -16.31 21.65 32.40
CA VAL A 368 -16.38 20.22 32.11
C VAL A 368 -17.74 19.91 31.48
N ILE A 369 -17.74 19.53 30.22
CA ILE A 369 -18.98 19.10 29.55
C ILE A 369 -18.93 17.59 29.28
N ALA A 370 -20.05 16.93 29.51
CA ALA A 370 -20.20 15.51 29.28
C ALA A 370 -21.26 15.22 28.22
N PHE A 371 -21.05 14.14 27.44
CA PHE A 371 -21.99 13.64 26.44
C PHE A 371 -22.45 12.24 26.81
N ILE A 372 -23.76 12.07 26.94
CA ILE A 372 -24.40 10.79 27.26
C ILE A 372 -25.55 10.48 26.31
N GLY A 373 -25.90 9.23 26.17
CA GLY A 373 -26.97 8.71 25.31
C GLY A 373 -26.80 7.24 25.03
N SER A 374 -27.79 6.64 24.38
CA SER A 374 -27.76 5.24 23.96
C SER A 374 -26.57 4.94 23.02
N THR A 375 -26.21 3.65 22.88
CA THR A 375 -25.24 3.23 21.87
C THR A 375 -25.77 3.59 20.48
N GLY A 376 -24.93 4.21 19.65
CA GLY A 376 -25.33 4.67 18.31
C GLY A 376 -25.94 6.08 18.26
N SER A 377 -26.15 6.77 19.40
CA SER A 377 -26.73 8.14 19.43
C SER A 377 -25.85 9.27 18.85
N GLY A 378 -24.66 8.96 18.31
CA GLY A 378 -23.79 9.95 17.66
C GLY A 378 -22.74 10.60 18.54
N LYS A 379 -22.54 10.21 19.81
CA LYS A 379 -21.57 10.80 20.76
C LYS A 379 -20.14 10.92 20.22
N SER A 380 -19.56 9.81 19.82
CA SER A 380 -18.18 9.81 19.27
C SER A 380 -18.12 10.55 17.92
N THR A 381 -19.18 10.51 17.13
CA THR A 381 -19.27 11.29 15.89
C THR A 381 -19.21 12.79 16.18
N LEU A 382 -19.95 13.26 17.19
CA LEU A 382 -19.99 14.67 17.58
C LEU A 382 -18.58 15.18 17.96
N ILE A 383 -17.91 14.47 18.86
CA ILE A 383 -16.58 14.93 19.33
C ILE A 383 -15.49 14.79 18.25
N ASN A 384 -15.67 13.90 17.25
CA ASN A 384 -14.74 13.75 16.13
C ASN A 384 -14.79 14.91 15.12
N LEU A 385 -15.83 15.73 15.17
CA LEU A 385 -15.93 16.95 14.36
C LEU A 385 -15.03 18.08 14.90
N ILE A 386 -14.69 18.08 16.19
CA ILE A 386 -13.91 19.15 16.83
C ILE A 386 -12.45 19.13 16.34
N PRO A 387 -11.70 17.98 16.39
CA PRO A 387 -10.36 17.88 15.81
C PRO A 387 -10.41 17.79 14.27
N ARG A 388 -11.60 17.93 13.70
CA ARG A 388 -11.84 17.96 12.25
C ARG A 388 -11.42 16.67 11.54
N PHE A 389 -11.72 15.50 12.14
CA PHE A 389 -11.60 14.22 11.43
C PHE A 389 -12.62 14.09 10.31
N TYR A 390 -13.70 14.86 10.40
CA TYR A 390 -14.76 15.05 9.40
C TYR A 390 -15.22 16.52 9.44
N ASP A 391 -15.67 17.04 8.31
CA ASP A 391 -16.36 18.33 8.24
C ASP A 391 -17.87 18.16 8.48
N ALA A 392 -18.48 19.08 9.22
CA ALA A 392 -19.93 19.12 9.39
C ALA A 392 -20.64 19.29 8.02
N THR A 393 -21.77 18.60 7.85
CA THR A 393 -22.59 18.69 6.63
C THR A 393 -23.29 20.05 6.55
N SER A 394 -23.78 20.56 7.69
CA SER A 394 -24.35 21.90 7.82
C SER A 394 -24.10 22.46 9.21
N GLY A 395 -24.26 23.77 9.38
CA GLY A 395 -23.93 24.47 10.60
C GLY A 395 -22.44 24.77 10.74
N GLU A 396 -22.05 25.31 11.90
CA GLU A 396 -20.67 25.75 12.19
C GLU A 396 -20.18 25.22 13.52
N ILE A 397 -18.92 24.86 13.57
CA ILE A 397 -18.22 24.48 14.79
C ILE A 397 -17.11 25.50 14.99
N LEU A 398 -17.16 26.20 16.11
CA LEU A 398 -16.18 27.20 16.46
C LEU A 398 -15.33 26.69 17.61
N VAL A 399 -14.02 26.82 17.46
CA VAL A 399 -13.03 26.62 18.51
C VAL A 399 -12.37 27.98 18.71
N ASP A 400 -12.36 28.47 19.94
CA ASP A 400 -11.84 29.81 20.27
C ASP A 400 -12.40 30.94 19.38
N GLY A 401 -13.69 30.82 19.03
CA GLY A 401 -14.42 31.77 18.19
C GLY A 401 -14.16 31.67 16.69
N ILE A 402 -13.26 30.81 16.24
CA ILE A 402 -12.91 30.61 14.83
C ILE A 402 -13.48 29.27 14.34
N ASN A 403 -14.01 29.24 13.10
CA ASN A 403 -14.53 28.02 12.53
C ASN A 403 -13.39 26.98 12.34
N VAL A 404 -13.64 25.73 12.75
CA VAL A 404 -12.66 24.65 12.62
C VAL A 404 -12.17 24.45 11.18
N LYS A 405 -12.97 24.82 10.17
CA LYS A 405 -12.61 24.74 8.76
C LYS A 405 -11.51 25.72 8.35
N ASP A 406 -11.35 26.80 9.08
CA ASP A 406 -10.39 27.86 8.77
C ASP A 406 -9.00 27.60 9.37
N TYR A 407 -8.91 26.70 10.33
CA TYR A 407 -7.67 26.35 10.99
C TYR A 407 -6.73 25.50 10.15
N ASN A 408 -5.42 25.80 10.27
CA ASN A 408 -4.36 24.86 9.93
C ASN A 408 -4.44 23.65 10.89
N PHE A 409 -4.26 22.42 10.36
CA PHE A 409 -4.38 21.21 11.16
C PHE A 409 -3.37 21.14 12.30
N GLU A 410 -2.13 21.57 12.07
CA GLU A 410 -1.10 21.56 13.12
C GLU A 410 -1.50 22.46 14.29
N TYR A 411 -2.07 23.64 14.01
CA TYR A 411 -2.52 24.56 15.05
C TYR A 411 -3.74 24.00 15.80
N LEU A 412 -4.79 23.58 15.10
CA LEU A 412 -5.99 23.01 15.71
C LEU A 412 -5.66 21.80 16.60
N ASN A 413 -4.84 20.87 16.10
CA ASN A 413 -4.43 19.69 16.85
C ASN A 413 -3.47 20.01 18.02
N ASN A 414 -2.87 21.18 18.06
CA ASN A 414 -2.07 21.63 19.20
C ASN A 414 -2.94 22.19 20.35
N ILE A 415 -4.08 22.79 20.03
CA ILE A 415 -5.00 23.34 21.05
C ILE A 415 -6.04 22.30 21.49
N VAL A 416 -6.33 21.27 20.67
CA VAL A 416 -7.25 20.18 20.99
C VAL A 416 -6.47 18.89 21.24
N GLY A 417 -6.56 18.37 22.47
CA GLY A 417 -6.02 17.07 22.85
C GLY A 417 -7.11 16.00 22.81
N TYR A 418 -6.87 14.89 22.08
CA TYR A 418 -7.85 13.84 21.89
C TYR A 418 -7.37 12.50 22.44
N VAL A 419 -8.18 11.86 23.28
CA VAL A 419 -7.97 10.51 23.79
C VAL A 419 -9.03 9.59 23.17
N PRO A 420 -8.64 8.68 22.28
CA PRO A 420 -9.58 7.81 21.60
C PRO A 420 -10.14 6.71 22.53
N GLN A 421 -11.33 6.20 22.21
CA GLN A 421 -11.95 5.08 22.89
C GLN A 421 -11.03 3.84 22.95
N LYS A 422 -10.39 3.51 21.83
CA LYS A 422 -9.41 2.42 21.75
C LYS A 422 -8.00 3.00 21.74
N ALA A 423 -7.29 2.85 22.83
CA ALA A 423 -5.90 3.29 22.93
C ALA A 423 -4.97 2.56 21.99
N VAL A 424 -4.22 3.31 21.17
CA VAL A 424 -3.21 2.79 20.25
C VAL A 424 -1.82 3.12 20.77
N MET A 425 -0.98 2.08 20.87
CA MET A 425 0.44 2.22 21.24
C MET A 425 1.33 1.94 20.05
N PHE A 426 2.35 2.77 19.89
CA PHE A 426 3.38 2.59 18.86
C PHE A 426 4.56 1.80 19.43
N SER A 427 5.21 1.03 18.57
CA SER A 427 6.46 0.35 18.93
C SER A 427 7.53 1.35 19.34
N GLY A 428 8.18 1.11 20.48
CA GLY A 428 9.15 2.02 21.07
C GLY A 428 9.26 1.83 22.56
N ASN A 429 9.15 2.90 23.34
CA ASN A 429 9.14 2.85 24.80
C ASN A 429 8.01 3.71 25.37
N VAL A 430 7.82 3.64 26.71
CA VAL A 430 6.79 4.43 27.41
C VAL A 430 6.97 5.92 27.12
N LEU A 431 8.19 6.44 27.24
CA LEU A 431 8.50 7.86 27.01
C LEU A 431 8.17 8.29 25.59
N SER A 432 8.57 7.50 24.57
CA SER A 432 8.29 7.81 23.16
C SER A 432 6.80 7.80 22.84
N ASN A 433 6.02 6.96 23.54
CA ASN A 433 4.57 6.94 23.40
C ASN A 433 3.90 8.15 24.07
N ILE A 434 4.39 8.61 25.22
CA ILE A 434 3.86 9.79 25.91
C ILE A 434 4.22 11.09 25.18
N THR A 435 5.45 11.17 24.62
CA THR A 435 5.93 12.36 23.91
C THR A 435 5.68 12.29 22.39
N PHE A 436 4.72 11.47 21.96
CA PHE A 436 4.45 11.23 20.54
C PHE A 436 3.90 12.47 19.84
N GLY A 437 4.49 12.78 18.68
CA GLY A 437 4.05 13.86 17.79
C GLY A 437 4.68 15.22 18.11
N LYS A 438 4.31 16.22 17.29
CA LYS A 438 4.70 17.62 17.50
C LYS A 438 3.83 18.25 18.60
N ASN A 439 4.37 19.25 19.30
CA ASN A 439 3.67 20.01 20.32
C ASN A 439 4.03 21.49 20.18
N ARG A 440 3.07 22.40 20.39
CA ARG A 440 3.27 23.86 20.34
C ARG A 440 4.38 24.36 21.29
N HIS A 441 4.59 23.65 22.39
CA HIS A 441 5.61 23.97 23.41
C HIS A 441 6.94 23.21 23.20
N GLY A 442 7.14 22.56 22.04
CA GLY A 442 8.27 21.67 21.80
C GLY A 442 8.13 20.32 22.52
N LYS A 443 9.24 19.62 22.73
CA LYS A 443 9.22 18.33 23.46
C LYS A 443 8.84 18.58 24.92
N PRO A 444 7.90 17.80 25.51
CA PRO A 444 7.54 17.92 26.92
C PRO A 444 8.77 17.78 27.84
N SER A 445 8.87 18.61 28.84
CA SER A 445 9.93 18.51 29.84
C SER A 445 9.79 17.20 30.63
N LYS A 446 10.88 16.78 31.31
CA LYS A 446 10.86 15.57 32.17
C LYS A 446 9.83 15.69 33.27
N GLU A 447 9.68 16.90 33.85
CA GLU A 447 8.73 17.22 34.90
C GLU A 447 7.30 17.06 34.38
N ARG A 448 7.00 17.56 33.19
CA ARG A 448 5.69 17.42 32.53
C ARG A 448 5.35 15.97 32.21
N VAL A 449 6.32 15.18 31.73
CA VAL A 449 6.12 13.73 31.50
C VAL A 449 5.81 13.02 32.81
N LYS A 450 6.55 13.29 33.88
CA LYS A 450 6.28 12.72 35.21
C LYS A 450 4.90 13.14 35.75
N ALA A 451 4.52 14.40 35.60
CA ALA A 451 3.19 14.87 35.96
C ALA A 451 2.10 14.14 35.16
N ALA A 452 2.27 13.97 33.86
CA ALA A 452 1.34 13.24 32.99
C ALA A 452 1.19 11.76 33.41
N ILE A 453 2.29 11.09 33.75
CA ILE A 453 2.29 9.71 34.26
C ILE A 453 1.53 9.62 35.58
N ARG A 454 1.76 10.57 36.51
CA ARG A 454 1.08 10.61 37.82
C ARG A 454 -0.41 10.88 37.66
N VAL A 455 -0.79 11.92 36.92
CA VAL A 455 -2.20 12.33 36.74
C VAL A 455 -3.00 11.22 36.04
N SER A 456 -2.40 10.54 35.05
CA SER A 456 -3.04 9.42 34.38
C SER A 456 -3.07 8.11 35.18
N GLN A 457 -2.61 8.12 36.43
CA GLN A 457 -2.47 6.94 37.31
C GLN A 457 -1.61 5.82 36.67
N ALA A 458 -0.65 6.20 35.81
CA ALA A 458 0.26 5.26 35.16
C ALA A 458 1.51 4.96 36.00
N GLU A 459 1.79 5.75 37.04
CA GLU A 459 3.03 5.71 37.82
C GLU A 459 3.26 4.34 38.50
N GLU A 460 2.19 3.74 39.04
CA GLU A 460 2.30 2.45 39.72
C GLU A 460 2.83 1.34 38.82
N PHE A 461 2.29 1.22 37.61
CA PHE A 461 2.75 0.16 36.73
C PHE A 461 4.04 0.51 35.98
N VAL A 462 4.27 1.80 35.62
CA VAL A 462 5.50 2.24 34.97
C VAL A 462 6.71 2.07 35.90
N SER A 463 6.56 2.36 37.18
CA SER A 463 7.63 2.17 38.19
C SER A 463 8.03 0.70 38.37
N LYS A 464 7.11 -0.25 38.10
CA LYS A 464 7.33 -1.70 38.22
C LYS A 464 8.02 -2.29 36.97
N LEU A 465 8.12 -1.53 35.87
CA LEU A 465 8.84 -1.97 34.67
C LEU A 465 10.35 -1.81 34.88
N ASP A 466 11.15 -2.75 34.39
CA ASP A 466 12.60 -2.80 34.61
C ASP A 466 13.30 -1.48 34.22
N ASP A 467 12.93 -0.90 33.09
CA ASP A 467 13.49 0.35 32.54
C ASP A 467 12.56 1.56 32.75
N LYS A 468 11.51 1.46 33.58
CA LYS A 468 10.54 2.53 33.86
C LYS A 468 10.03 3.21 32.59
N GLU A 469 10.24 4.54 32.42
CA GLU A 469 9.81 5.29 31.24
C GLU A 469 10.52 4.86 29.95
N LYS A 470 11.64 4.16 30.03
CA LYS A 470 12.36 3.60 28.89
C LYS A 470 11.96 2.18 28.56
N ALA A 471 11.08 1.56 29.35
CA ALA A 471 10.61 0.19 29.15
C ALA A 471 9.97 0.03 27.76
N HIS A 472 10.26 -1.08 27.11
CA HIS A 472 9.82 -1.37 25.75
C HIS A 472 8.30 -1.56 25.65
N ILE A 473 7.70 -0.91 24.67
CA ILE A 473 6.30 -1.09 24.24
C ILE A 473 6.32 -1.77 22.87
N ALA A 474 5.75 -2.94 22.78
CA ALA A 474 5.61 -3.68 21.54
C ALA A 474 4.59 -3.01 20.59
N GLN A 475 4.63 -3.33 19.31
CA GLN A 475 3.69 -2.84 18.30
C GLN A 475 2.23 -3.15 18.72
N GLY A 476 1.38 -2.11 18.72
CA GLY A 476 0.00 -2.21 19.21
C GLY A 476 -0.10 -2.42 20.73
N GLY A 477 1.02 -2.33 21.46
CA GLY A 477 1.06 -2.48 22.93
C GLY A 477 0.67 -3.90 23.39
N THR A 478 1.03 -4.95 22.65
CA THR A 478 0.66 -6.33 22.98
C THR A 478 1.22 -6.82 24.31
N ASN A 479 2.23 -6.15 24.84
CA ASN A 479 2.88 -6.43 26.12
C ASN A 479 2.34 -5.60 27.30
N VAL A 480 1.29 -4.81 27.10
CA VAL A 480 0.62 -4.02 28.15
C VAL A 480 -0.88 -4.27 28.14
N SER A 481 -1.53 -4.24 29.31
CA SER A 481 -2.97 -4.47 29.44
C SER A 481 -3.81 -3.34 28.84
N GLY A 482 -5.11 -3.57 28.59
CA GLY A 482 -6.04 -2.57 28.05
C GLY A 482 -6.09 -1.30 28.91
N GLY A 483 -6.21 -1.43 30.23
CA GLY A 483 -6.21 -0.31 31.16
C GLY A 483 -4.87 0.43 31.21
N GLN A 484 -3.73 -0.28 31.08
CA GLN A 484 -2.41 0.36 30.97
C GLN A 484 -2.26 1.16 29.68
N LYS A 485 -2.71 0.62 28.53
CA LYS A 485 -2.74 1.37 27.25
C LYS A 485 -3.55 2.65 27.39
N GLN A 486 -4.72 2.54 28.01
CA GLN A 486 -5.62 3.69 28.17
C GLN A 486 -4.97 4.78 29.04
N ARG A 487 -4.35 4.40 30.16
CA ARG A 487 -3.61 5.34 31.01
C ARG A 487 -2.43 5.99 30.28
N LEU A 488 -1.68 5.26 29.47
CA LEU A 488 -0.62 5.84 28.63
C LEU A 488 -1.17 6.77 27.54
N SER A 489 -2.34 6.46 26.96
CA SER A 489 -3.00 7.34 26.01
C SER A 489 -3.46 8.66 26.65
N ILE A 490 -3.98 8.59 27.86
CA ILE A 490 -4.33 9.76 28.66
C ILE A 490 -3.06 10.57 29.01
N ALA A 491 -1.97 9.89 29.45
CA ALA A 491 -0.68 10.54 29.72
C ALA A 491 -0.12 11.27 28.51
N ARG A 492 -0.24 10.69 27.31
CA ARG A 492 0.14 11.32 26.03
C ARG A 492 -0.55 12.65 25.80
N THR A 493 -1.86 12.70 26.07
CA THR A 493 -2.65 13.92 25.88
C THR A 493 -2.35 14.96 26.95
N ILE A 494 -2.19 14.54 28.22
CA ILE A 494 -1.80 15.45 29.32
C ILE A 494 -0.41 16.05 29.05
N ALA A 495 0.56 15.25 28.57
CA ALA A 495 1.91 15.75 28.30
C ALA A 495 1.95 16.81 27.20
N ARG A 496 0.95 16.86 26.29
CA ARG A 496 0.82 17.90 25.26
C ARG A 496 0.34 19.23 25.79
N ASP A 497 -0.40 19.24 26.90
CA ASP A 497 -0.96 20.43 27.54
C ASP A 497 -1.85 21.27 26.59
N PRO A 498 -2.90 20.67 26.03
CA PRO A 498 -3.83 21.37 25.15
C PRO A 498 -4.75 22.33 25.94
N GLU A 499 -5.45 23.22 25.22
CA GLU A 499 -6.46 24.11 25.84
C GLU A 499 -7.80 23.38 26.02
N ILE A 500 -8.07 22.38 25.18
CA ILE A 500 -9.29 21.57 25.17
C ILE A 500 -8.91 20.10 25.22
N TYR A 501 -9.39 19.38 26.23
CA TYR A 501 -9.23 17.93 26.34
C TYR A 501 -10.50 17.22 25.93
N ILE A 502 -10.39 16.22 25.05
CA ILE A 502 -11.49 15.36 24.61
C ILE A 502 -11.18 13.92 25.00
N PHE A 503 -12.08 13.30 25.77
CA PHE A 503 -12.01 11.92 26.20
C PHE A 503 -13.18 11.14 25.61
N ASP A 504 -12.91 10.29 24.62
CA ASP A 504 -13.91 9.44 24.00
C ASP A 504 -14.01 8.10 24.73
N ASP A 505 -14.96 7.98 25.66
CA ASP A 505 -15.22 6.79 26.49
C ASP A 505 -13.93 6.17 27.10
N SER A 506 -12.97 7.05 27.42
CA SER A 506 -11.60 6.67 27.74
C SER A 506 -11.43 6.09 29.15
N PHE A 507 -12.46 6.15 29.97
CA PHE A 507 -12.44 5.69 31.36
C PHE A 507 -13.07 4.32 31.57
N SER A 508 -13.83 3.82 30.59
CA SER A 508 -14.59 2.56 30.68
C SER A 508 -13.72 1.32 30.87
N ALA A 509 -12.47 1.36 30.40
CA ALA A 509 -11.50 0.26 30.52
C ALA A 509 -10.76 0.24 31.87
N LEU A 510 -11.04 1.19 32.77
CA LEU A 510 -10.40 1.31 34.10
C LEU A 510 -11.29 0.72 35.19
N ASP A 511 -10.65 0.22 36.23
CA ASP A 511 -11.35 -0.15 37.45
C ASP A 511 -11.88 1.11 38.17
N TYR A 512 -12.91 0.94 38.99
CA TYR A 512 -13.63 2.05 39.66
C TYR A 512 -12.73 2.96 40.50
N LYS A 513 -11.77 2.39 41.23
CA LYS A 513 -10.86 3.14 42.09
C LYS A 513 -9.88 3.98 41.27
N THR A 514 -9.28 3.37 40.27
CA THR A 514 -8.35 4.05 39.33
C THR A 514 -9.08 5.17 38.58
N ASP A 515 -10.29 4.91 38.06
CA ASP A 515 -11.12 5.89 37.35
C ASP A 515 -11.44 7.10 38.25
N SER A 516 -11.93 6.88 39.48
CA SER A 516 -12.28 7.94 40.40
C SER A 516 -11.05 8.81 40.80
N THR A 517 -9.91 8.17 41.09
CA THR A 517 -8.68 8.88 41.44
C THR A 517 -8.14 9.67 40.24
N LEU A 518 -8.12 9.08 39.06
CA LEU A 518 -7.66 9.73 37.84
C LEU A 518 -8.50 10.98 37.52
N ARG A 519 -9.82 10.90 37.59
CA ARG A 519 -10.72 12.04 37.38
C ARG A 519 -10.53 13.16 38.39
N SER A 520 -10.30 12.81 39.66
CA SER A 520 -10.00 13.79 40.71
C SER A 520 -8.69 14.54 40.42
N GLU A 521 -7.62 13.81 40.05
CA GLU A 521 -6.33 14.41 39.71
C GLU A 521 -6.40 15.19 38.37
N LEU A 522 -7.12 14.67 37.40
CA LEU A 522 -7.35 15.34 36.11
C LEU A 522 -8.06 16.68 36.32
N LYS A 523 -9.14 16.72 37.10
CA LYS A 523 -9.88 17.97 37.42
C LYS A 523 -8.98 19.04 38.04
N LYS A 524 -8.05 18.65 38.92
CA LYS A 524 -7.07 19.59 39.51
C LYS A 524 -6.09 20.10 38.44
N TYR A 525 -5.60 19.20 37.56
CA TYR A 525 -4.61 19.53 36.56
C TYR A 525 -5.19 20.39 35.43
N THR A 526 -6.44 20.13 35.02
CA THR A 526 -7.12 20.80 33.89
C THR A 526 -8.00 21.97 34.34
N LYS A 527 -7.78 22.57 35.51
CA LYS A 527 -8.62 23.64 36.07
C LYS A 527 -8.81 24.84 35.15
N ASP A 528 -7.78 25.16 34.34
CA ASP A 528 -7.79 26.28 33.39
C ASP A 528 -8.03 25.83 31.95
N ALA A 529 -8.36 24.58 31.73
CA ALA A 529 -8.62 23.99 30.41
C ALA A 529 -10.05 23.45 30.30
N THR A 530 -10.59 23.40 29.09
CA THR A 530 -11.91 22.83 28.85
C THR A 530 -11.80 21.32 28.72
N VAL A 531 -12.74 20.62 29.36
CA VAL A 531 -12.76 19.15 29.35
C VAL A 531 -14.07 18.63 28.76
N MET A 532 -13.99 17.82 27.73
CA MET A 532 -15.11 17.19 27.05
C MET A 532 -15.05 15.66 27.22
N ILE A 533 -16.09 15.08 27.82
CA ILE A 533 -16.11 13.67 28.19
C ILE A 533 -17.28 12.96 27.50
N VAL A 534 -17.02 12.00 26.65
CA VAL A 534 -18.04 11.01 26.26
C VAL A 534 -18.01 9.90 27.28
N ALA A 535 -19.16 9.61 27.87
CA ALA A 535 -19.29 8.54 28.85
C ALA A 535 -20.52 7.67 28.60
N GLN A 536 -20.39 6.41 28.96
CA GLN A 536 -21.51 5.46 29.03
C GLN A 536 -22.02 5.27 30.45
N ARG A 537 -21.21 5.65 31.45
CA ARG A 537 -21.55 5.51 32.89
C ARG A 537 -21.93 6.86 33.47
N ILE A 538 -23.10 6.90 34.14
CA ILE A 538 -23.58 8.09 34.86
C ILE A 538 -22.58 8.55 35.92
N GLY A 539 -21.98 7.63 36.68
CA GLY A 539 -21.01 7.95 37.72
C GLY A 539 -19.79 8.72 37.22
N THR A 540 -19.48 8.67 35.92
CA THR A 540 -18.36 9.42 35.33
C THR A 540 -18.69 10.90 35.14
N ILE A 541 -19.98 11.26 34.98
CA ILE A 541 -20.43 12.59 34.54
C ILE A 541 -21.26 13.36 35.56
N LEU A 542 -21.51 12.79 36.75
CA LEU A 542 -22.34 13.42 37.79
C LEU A 542 -21.91 14.85 38.15
N ASN A 543 -20.59 15.10 38.16
CA ASN A 543 -19.98 16.35 38.52
C ASN A 543 -19.57 17.23 37.32
N ALA A 544 -20.12 16.97 36.12
CA ALA A 544 -19.91 17.81 34.97
C ALA A 544 -20.73 19.11 35.10
N ASP A 545 -20.15 20.23 34.65
CA ASP A 545 -20.82 21.54 34.68
C ASP A 545 -22.01 21.57 33.71
N LYS A 546 -21.89 20.85 32.60
CA LYS A 546 -22.95 20.65 31.61
C LYS A 546 -22.95 19.19 31.12
N ILE A 547 -24.13 18.65 30.95
CA ILE A 547 -24.35 17.33 30.35
C ILE A 547 -25.24 17.52 29.12
N VAL A 548 -24.78 17.06 27.97
CA VAL A 548 -25.56 17.00 26.72
C VAL A 548 -26.09 15.59 26.55
N VAL A 549 -27.39 15.46 26.48
CA VAL A 549 -28.07 14.17 26.28
C VAL A 549 -28.40 14.02 24.82
N LEU A 550 -27.83 12.99 24.19
CA LEU A 550 -28.08 12.65 22.80
C LEU A 550 -29.02 11.45 22.69
N ASP A 551 -30.05 11.58 21.87
CA ASP A 551 -30.93 10.49 21.50
C ASP A 551 -31.23 10.56 19.99
N ASN A 552 -30.99 9.44 19.29
CA ASN A 552 -31.18 9.33 17.84
C ASN A 552 -30.60 10.52 17.04
N GLY A 553 -29.38 10.93 17.36
CA GLY A 553 -28.67 12.03 16.69
C GLY A 553 -29.10 13.44 17.07
N LYS A 554 -30.06 13.60 17.98
CA LYS A 554 -30.59 14.91 18.43
C LYS A 554 -30.20 15.21 19.87
N CYS A 555 -30.04 16.48 20.18
CA CYS A 555 -29.83 16.93 21.55
C CYS A 555 -31.22 17.06 22.24
N VAL A 556 -31.50 16.13 23.16
CA VAL A 556 -32.80 16.09 23.87
C VAL A 556 -32.78 16.75 25.26
N GLY A 557 -31.59 17.19 25.71
CA GLY A 557 -31.47 17.92 26.98
C GLY A 557 -30.04 18.41 27.20
N ILE A 558 -29.92 19.61 27.78
CA ILE A 558 -28.66 20.20 28.24
C ILE A 558 -28.89 20.77 29.63
N GLY A 559 -27.98 20.48 30.56
CA GLY A 559 -28.02 21.01 31.93
C GLY A 559 -27.13 20.23 32.87
N THR A 560 -27.22 20.54 34.16
CA THR A 560 -26.57 19.79 35.25
C THR A 560 -27.30 18.47 35.51
N HIS A 561 -26.67 17.54 36.20
CA HIS A 561 -27.30 16.29 36.63
C HIS A 561 -28.66 16.53 37.31
N LYS A 562 -28.73 17.48 38.27
CA LYS A 562 -29.98 17.79 39.01
C LYS A 562 -31.08 18.34 38.13
N GLU A 563 -30.75 19.16 37.14
CA GLU A 563 -31.73 19.70 36.19
C GLU A 563 -32.26 18.63 35.24
N LEU A 564 -31.36 17.78 34.68
CA LEU A 564 -31.73 16.75 33.75
C LEU A 564 -32.54 15.62 34.37
N MET A 565 -32.26 15.27 35.62
CA MET A 565 -33.10 14.32 36.39
C MET A 565 -34.55 14.79 36.55
N LYS A 566 -34.78 16.11 36.55
CA LYS A 566 -36.15 16.70 36.63
C LYS A 566 -36.78 16.90 35.27
N LYS A 567 -35.99 17.32 34.27
CA LYS A 567 -36.53 17.82 32.99
C LYS A 567 -36.37 16.89 31.79
N CYS A 568 -35.38 15.97 31.82
CA CYS A 568 -35.07 15.09 30.67
C CYS A 568 -35.43 13.64 30.95
N LYS A 569 -36.48 13.12 30.30
CA LYS A 569 -36.96 11.76 30.48
C LYS A 569 -35.89 10.73 30.08
N VAL A 570 -35.22 10.93 28.95
CA VAL A 570 -34.16 10.04 28.44
C VAL A 570 -32.99 9.97 29.43
N TYR A 571 -32.56 11.11 29.96
CA TYR A 571 -31.49 11.12 30.95
C TYR A 571 -31.86 10.34 32.22
N LYS A 572 -33.10 10.55 32.71
CA LYS A 572 -33.60 9.86 33.90
C LYS A 572 -33.69 8.36 33.71
N GLU A 573 -34.12 7.90 32.54
CA GLU A 573 -34.17 6.47 32.18
C GLU A 573 -32.74 5.87 32.17
N ILE A 574 -31.78 6.54 31.56
CA ILE A 574 -30.36 6.10 31.52
C ILE A 574 -29.81 6.06 32.97
N ALA A 575 -30.07 7.09 33.79
CA ALA A 575 -29.56 7.17 35.16
C ALA A 575 -30.13 6.03 36.02
N LEU A 576 -31.45 5.82 35.99
CA LEU A 576 -32.11 4.77 36.75
C LEU A 576 -31.79 3.35 36.30
N SER A 577 -31.32 3.17 35.07
CA SER A 577 -30.85 1.86 34.60
C SER A 577 -29.48 1.45 35.15
N GLN A 578 -28.71 2.41 35.67
CA GLN A 578 -27.32 2.20 36.12
C GLN A 578 -27.12 2.33 37.62
N VAL A 579 -27.92 3.13 38.31
CA VAL A 579 -27.75 3.51 39.70
C VAL A 579 -29.09 3.46 40.40
N SER A 580 -29.11 3.02 41.66
CA SER A 580 -30.35 2.97 42.47
C SER A 580 -30.87 4.38 42.76
N LYS A 581 -32.20 4.49 42.98
CA LYS A 581 -32.81 5.78 43.32
C LYS A 581 -32.20 6.42 44.55
N GLU A 582 -31.87 5.62 45.57
CA GLU A 582 -31.31 6.07 46.83
C GLU A 582 -29.89 6.65 46.66
N GLU A 583 -29.08 6.07 45.78
CA GLU A 583 -27.74 6.58 45.44
C GLU A 583 -27.80 7.87 44.62
N LEU A 584 -28.81 8.05 43.76
CA LEU A 584 -28.99 9.26 42.94
C LEU A 584 -29.53 10.46 43.74
N GLU A 585 -30.24 10.22 44.85
CA GLU A 585 -30.75 11.27 45.74
C GLU A 585 -29.71 11.80 46.75
N ASN A 586 -28.63 11.03 46.96
CA ASN A 586 -27.52 11.40 47.86
C ASN A 586 -26.38 12.18 47.19
N VAL A 587 -26.48 12.49 45.89
CA VAL A 587 -25.54 13.26 45.06
C VAL A 587 -26.19 14.58 44.62
#